data_637d78bbcd31bc54cd0421c089dc3774
#
_entry.id   637d78bbcd31bc54cd0421c089dc3774
#
_cell.length_a   1.000
_cell.length_b   1.000
_cell.length_c   1.000
_cell.angle_alpha   90.00
_cell.angle_beta   90.00
_cell.angle_gamma   90.00
#
_symmetry.space_group_name_H-M   'P 1'
#
loop_
_entity.id
_entity.type
_entity.pdbx_description
1 polymer ?
#
loop_
_entity_poly.entity_id
_entity_poly.type
_entity_poly.pdbx_seq_one_letter_code
_entity_poly.pdbx_strand_id
1 'polypeptide(L)'
;MGGFPHYGEVKQDFLMLKGCCIGPKKRVLTLRKSLLTHTKKRALEVVNLKFIDTTSKFGHGRFQTHQEKAAFMGPLKKDKKE
;
A
#
# COMPACT_ATOMS: atom_id res chain seq x y z
N MET A 1 -1.88 -0.29 9.59
CA MET A 1 -3.21 0.08 9.09
C MET A 1 -3.16 1.51 8.56
N GLY A 2 -4.11 1.89 7.75
CA GLY A 2 -4.11 3.23 7.15
C GLY A 2 -3.45 3.30 5.78
N GLY A 3 -3.25 2.16 5.12
CA GLY A 3 -2.71 2.10 3.77
C GLY A 3 -1.19 2.13 3.74
N PHE A 4 -0.64 2.94 2.84
CA PHE A 4 0.82 3.00 2.66
C PHE A 4 1.46 3.92 3.71
N PRO A 5 2.61 3.50 4.31
CA PRO A 5 3.27 4.28 5.35
C PRO A 5 3.58 5.71 4.88
N HIS A 6 3.26 6.68 5.72
CA HIS A 6 3.46 8.12 5.49
C HIS A 6 2.74 8.70 4.27
N TYR A 7 1.96 7.89 3.54
CA TYR A 7 1.19 8.39 2.39
C TYR A 7 -0.32 8.37 2.68
N GLY A 8 -0.85 7.21 3.07
CA GLY A 8 -2.26 7.04 3.34
C GLY A 8 -2.91 5.96 2.49
N GLU A 9 -4.22 5.95 2.43
CA GLU A 9 -4.97 4.96 1.66
C GLU A 9 -5.01 5.32 0.18
N VAL A 10 -4.89 4.31 -0.68
CA VAL A 10 -5.00 4.46 -2.12
C VAL A 10 -6.18 3.62 -2.59
N LYS A 11 -7.21 4.30 -3.08
CA LYS A 11 -8.45 3.65 -3.56
C LYS A 11 -8.65 3.82 -5.06
N GLN A 12 -7.77 4.57 -5.70
CA GLN A 12 -7.79 4.84 -7.14
C GLN A 12 -6.84 3.88 -7.86
N ASP A 13 -6.83 3.99 -9.18
CA ASP A 13 -5.83 3.29 -9.97
C ASP A 13 -4.44 3.77 -9.58
N PHE A 14 -3.51 2.85 -9.53
CA PHE A 14 -2.14 3.16 -9.13
C PHE A 14 -1.14 2.30 -9.89
N LEU A 15 0.11 2.75 -9.88
CA LEU A 15 1.21 2.03 -10.49
C LEU A 15 2.18 1.58 -9.40
N MET A 16 2.51 0.32 -9.39
CA MET A 16 3.48 -0.23 -8.45
C MET A 16 4.81 -0.44 -9.17
N LEU A 17 5.83 0.28 -8.71
CA LEU A 17 7.16 0.24 -9.30
C LEU A 17 8.13 -0.48 -8.37
N LYS A 18 9.02 -1.27 -8.97
CA LYS A 18 10.12 -1.86 -8.21
C LYS A 18 11.23 -0.84 -8.05
N GLY A 19 11.70 -0.68 -6.82
CA GLY A 19 12.78 0.26 -6.52
C GLY A 19 12.25 1.60 -6.06
N CYS A 20 13.05 2.63 -6.26
CA CYS A 20 12.77 3.96 -5.75
C CYS A 20 12.47 4.95 -6.86
N CYS A 21 11.77 6.02 -6.50
CA CYS A 21 11.53 7.16 -7.38
C CYS A 21 12.26 8.38 -6.87
N ILE A 22 12.43 9.37 -7.72
CA ILE A 22 13.05 10.65 -7.37
C ILE A 22 12.11 11.44 -6.46
N GLY A 23 12.67 12.07 -5.45
CA GLY A 23 11.96 12.99 -4.58
C GLY A 23 11.39 12.34 -3.31
N PRO A 24 10.83 13.16 -2.42
CA PRO A 24 10.22 12.67 -1.18
C PRO A 24 8.85 12.06 -1.45
N LYS A 25 8.31 11.38 -0.43
CA LYS A 25 6.93 10.88 -0.49
C LYS A 25 5.97 12.02 -0.76
N LYS A 26 4.87 11.72 -1.45
CA LYS A 26 3.84 12.68 -1.85
C LYS A 26 4.26 13.67 -2.95
N ARG A 27 5.42 13.50 -3.55
CA ARG A 27 5.85 14.33 -4.67
C ARG A 27 5.14 13.88 -5.95
N VAL A 28 4.59 14.85 -6.68
CA VAL A 28 3.99 14.57 -7.98
C VAL A 28 5.08 14.29 -9.00
N LEU A 29 4.93 13.21 -9.74
CA LEU A 29 5.87 12.79 -10.76
C LEU A 29 5.15 12.57 -12.08
N THR A 30 5.82 12.92 -13.17
CA THR A 30 5.35 12.58 -14.51
C THR A 30 6.08 11.32 -14.97
N LEU A 31 5.32 10.31 -15.34
CA LEU A 31 5.87 9.02 -15.76
C LEU A 31 5.46 8.73 -17.21
N ARG A 32 6.31 8.05 -17.91
CA ARG A 32 5.99 7.53 -19.25
C ARG A 32 6.55 6.14 -19.43
N LYS A 33 6.03 5.42 -20.38
CA LYS A 33 6.62 4.15 -20.78
C LYS A 33 7.96 4.42 -21.45
N SER A 34 8.92 3.51 -21.24
CA SER A 34 10.23 3.64 -21.88
C SER A 34 10.11 3.59 -23.40
N LEU A 35 10.88 4.42 -24.07
CA LEU A 35 10.98 4.42 -25.53
C LEU A 35 12.02 3.42 -26.03
N LEU A 36 12.84 2.87 -25.13
CA LEU A 36 13.88 1.92 -25.48
C LEU A 36 13.37 0.49 -25.27
N THR A 37 13.83 -0.42 -26.14
CA THR A 37 13.49 -1.84 -26.01
C THR A 37 14.30 -2.43 -24.85
N HIS A 38 13.61 -3.05 -23.88
CA HIS A 38 14.26 -3.72 -22.77
C HIS A 38 14.52 -5.18 -23.13
N THR A 39 15.75 -5.63 -22.87
CA THR A 39 16.17 -7.02 -23.11
C THR A 39 16.40 -7.79 -21.82
N LYS A 40 16.47 -7.09 -20.67
CA LYS A 40 16.69 -7.74 -19.37
C LYS A 40 15.47 -8.55 -18.97
N LYS A 41 15.71 -9.75 -18.45
CA LYS A 41 14.64 -10.63 -17.95
C LYS A 41 13.72 -9.94 -16.97
N ARG A 42 14.29 -9.11 -16.10
CA ARG A 42 13.54 -8.36 -15.08
C ARG A 42 12.49 -7.43 -15.70
N ALA A 43 12.81 -6.81 -16.85
CA ALA A 43 11.89 -5.91 -17.54
C ALA A 43 10.81 -6.64 -18.33
N LEU A 44 11.05 -7.91 -18.67
CA LEU A 44 10.10 -8.73 -19.43
C LEU A 44 9.19 -9.57 -18.54
N GLU A 45 9.43 -9.53 -17.24
CA GLU A 45 8.65 -10.27 -16.24
C GLU A 45 7.23 -9.70 -16.15
N VAL A 46 6.25 -10.60 -16.14
CA VAL A 46 4.84 -10.22 -15.93
C VAL A 46 4.47 -10.50 -14.49
N VAL A 47 4.06 -9.46 -13.78
CA VAL A 47 3.67 -9.56 -12.38
C VAL A 47 2.17 -9.35 -12.26
N ASN A 48 1.48 -10.33 -11.69
CA ASN A 48 0.05 -10.23 -11.41
C ASN A 48 -0.12 -9.97 -9.91
N LEU A 49 -0.61 -8.77 -9.59
CA LEU A 49 -0.88 -8.41 -8.20
C LEU A 49 -2.15 -9.12 -7.73
N LYS A 50 -2.05 -9.82 -6.61
CA LYS A 50 -3.21 -10.49 -6.00
C LYS A 50 -3.61 -9.83 -4.69
N PHE A 51 -2.63 -9.42 -3.89
CA PHE A 51 -2.89 -8.87 -2.57
C PHE A 51 -1.78 -7.90 -2.20
N ILE A 52 -2.16 -6.76 -1.63
CA ILE A 52 -1.22 -5.76 -1.14
C ILE A 52 -1.38 -5.65 0.37
N ASP A 53 -0.30 -5.93 1.10
CA ASP A 53 -0.30 -5.88 2.55
C ASP A 53 -0.28 -4.43 3.03
N THR A 54 -1.27 -4.06 3.86
CA THR A 54 -1.39 -2.74 4.44
C THR A 54 -1.38 -2.77 5.98
N THR A 55 -0.84 -3.84 6.56
CA THR A 55 -0.72 -3.91 8.02
C THR A 55 0.28 -2.87 8.55
N SER A 56 0.20 -2.61 9.86
CA SER A 56 1.14 -1.72 10.51
C SER A 56 2.58 -2.23 10.39
N LYS A 57 3.51 -1.32 10.10
CA LYS A 57 4.93 -1.65 9.94
C LYS A 57 5.78 -1.26 11.14
N PHE A 58 5.19 -0.60 12.15
CA PHE A 58 5.89 -0.26 13.38
C PHE A 58 6.23 -1.52 14.19
N GLY A 59 5.38 -2.53 14.09
CA GLY A 59 5.62 -3.86 14.66
C GLY A 59 5.11 -4.90 13.67
N HIS A 60 4.63 -6.02 14.18
CA HIS A 60 4.01 -7.06 13.36
C HIS A 60 2.49 -6.87 13.37
N GLY A 61 1.98 -6.12 12.39
CA GLY A 61 0.56 -5.82 12.28
C GLY A 61 -0.29 -7.06 12.02
N ARG A 62 -1.48 -7.09 12.61
CA ARG A 62 -2.43 -8.21 12.49
C ARG A 62 -3.62 -7.87 11.60
N PHE A 63 -3.88 -6.59 11.36
CA PHE A 63 -5.07 -6.14 10.65
C PHE A 63 -4.70 -5.24 9.48
N GLN A 64 -5.47 -5.34 8.39
CA GLN A 64 -5.29 -4.52 7.20
C GLN A 64 -6.00 -3.18 7.33
N THR A 65 -7.16 -3.14 7.98
CA THR A 65 -7.97 -1.93 8.10
C THR A 65 -8.46 -1.75 9.54
N HIS A 66 -8.88 -0.53 9.85
CA HIS A 66 -9.49 -0.22 11.14
C HIS A 66 -10.82 -0.93 11.32
N GLN A 67 -11.58 -1.09 10.24
CA GLN A 67 -12.85 -1.82 10.29
C GLN A 67 -12.63 -3.30 10.65
N GLU A 68 -11.60 -3.92 10.07
CA GLU A 68 -11.26 -5.31 10.38
C GLU A 68 -10.91 -5.46 11.86
N LYS A 69 -10.10 -4.55 12.39
CA LYS A 69 -9.74 -4.55 13.80
C LYS A 69 -10.95 -4.36 14.69
N ALA A 70 -11.81 -3.41 14.35
CA ALA A 70 -13.02 -3.14 15.14
C ALA A 70 -13.96 -4.34 15.17
N ALA A 71 -14.11 -5.02 14.05
CA ALA A 71 -14.94 -6.22 13.96
C ALA A 71 -14.41 -7.35 14.83
N PHE A 72 -13.09 -7.53 14.88
CA PHE A 72 -12.47 -8.57 15.68
C PHE A 72 -12.50 -8.24 17.16
N MET A 73 -12.15 -7.01 17.53
CA MET A 73 -12.09 -6.61 18.96
C MET A 73 -13.45 -6.47 19.60
N GLY A 74 -14.48 -6.17 18.81
CA GLY A 74 -15.81 -5.92 19.33
C GLY A 74 -15.92 -4.59 20.04
N PRO A 75 -17.05 -4.32 20.75
CA PRO A 75 -17.24 -3.07 21.47
C PRO A 75 -16.22 -2.88 22.58
N LEU A 76 -15.63 -1.69 22.65
CA LEU A 76 -14.70 -1.35 23.71
C LEU A 76 -15.47 -0.94 24.97
N LYS A 77 -14.84 -1.06 26.12
CA LYS A 77 -15.44 -0.68 27.40
C LYS A 77 -15.94 0.77 27.40
N LYS A 78 -15.17 1.66 26.78
CA LYS A 78 -15.55 3.08 26.69
C LYS A 78 -16.76 3.34 25.79
N ASP A 79 -17.06 2.40 24.87
CA ASP A 79 -18.19 2.50 23.95
C ASP A 79 -19.47 1.94 24.54
N LYS A 80 -19.36 1.19 25.64
CA LYS A 80 -20.53 0.70 26.38
C LYS A 80 -21.02 1.77 27.30
N LYS A 81 -22.07 2.46 26.86
CA LYS A 81 -22.77 3.42 27.73
C LYS A 81 -23.82 2.67 28.53
N GLU A 82 -23.62 2.62 29.80
CA GLU A 82 -24.66 2.21 30.75
C GLU A 82 -25.29 3.45 31.37
#